data_79d9aa970746f00ce52f9dc912d86d84
#
_entry.id   79d9aa970746f00ce52f9dc912d86d84
#
_cell.length_a   1.000
_cell.length_b   1.000
_cell.length_c   1.000
_cell.angle_alpha   90.00
_cell.angle_beta   90.00
_cell.angle_gamma   90.00
#
_symmetry.space_group_name_H-M   'P 1'
#
loop_
_entity.id
_entity.type
_entity.pdbx_description
1 polymer ?
#
loop_
_entity_poly.entity_id
_entity_poly.type
_entity_poly.pdbx_seq_one_letter_code
_entity_poly.pdbx_strand_id
1 'polypeptide(L)'
;MFFEKCSTYFSTEPYSKYDSETYNTYLECGGSTIYCTTETAQAYPNLAAALDKDAADVRKYAKEFSDDMDEEAHEFVRGGAASHYVDMFRSVVKRADEKAVSIAQEWYTFTGGVHGNGGYSSRNIDPVTGEEIKLSDVVKDQQRLNELLVAQFRELYPNMSFLDWDDPFGNYDMSITESTDDSFVYTFTIDPDGLCFYFSPYELGSYAEGDQVVKLLYRDTPDLFVKDYAVSGGYASGMLKTGRYDLGSDGTTDEISYYCIEDEFNQAYEKIHLEKNGQELVSDLYCYNIDSFLMHTEDNRDYLYVIAHMDNDASCLNIYDLSGEKPTLAAETEYGLSYAGWEEKDLYGYELITESNDFTLTFRCDLLATFDAYFNTSVGTDGKPVLPEDGIYAVPDAIRPLQSAASLKADIVDESGNVVEKEADIPAGETFKLLRTDGKTVIDAKLSDGRIARLELTRSDDNYTATVNGQISEEEAFKELYYAG
;
A
#
# COMPACT_ATOMS: atom_id res chain seq x y z
N MET A 1 -13.94 -15.37 15.29
CA MET A 1 -14.96 -14.41 14.81
C MET A 1 -14.20 -13.64 13.74
N PHE A 2 -14.52 -13.84 12.50
CA PHE A 2 -13.88 -13.09 11.42
C PHE A 2 -14.42 -11.67 11.49
N PHE A 3 -13.52 -10.68 11.53
CA PHE A 3 -13.90 -9.28 11.45
C PHE A 3 -14.30 -8.99 10.01
N GLU A 4 -15.37 -8.20 9.80
CA GLU A 4 -15.66 -7.72 8.46
C GLU A 4 -14.54 -6.76 8.02
N LYS A 5 -13.92 -7.07 6.90
CA LYS A 5 -12.81 -6.35 6.29
C LYS A 5 -13.29 -5.00 5.78
N CYS A 6 -12.54 -3.95 6.08
CA CYS A 6 -12.68 -2.64 5.43
C CYS A 6 -11.59 -2.52 4.37
N SER A 7 -11.90 -2.90 3.15
CA SER A 7 -10.95 -2.76 2.04
C SER A 7 -10.81 -1.29 1.64
N THR A 8 -9.57 -0.83 1.57
CA THR A 8 -9.21 0.55 1.24
C THR A 8 -8.19 0.57 0.11
N TYR A 9 -8.12 1.68 -0.60
CA TYR A 9 -7.09 1.94 -1.59
C TYR A 9 -6.51 3.33 -1.40
N PHE A 10 -5.30 3.56 -1.89
CA PHE A 10 -4.71 4.89 -1.91
C PHE A 10 -4.64 5.44 -3.33
N SER A 11 -4.68 6.76 -3.42
CA SER A 11 -4.37 7.50 -4.64
C SER A 11 -3.36 8.58 -4.31
N THR A 12 -2.38 8.78 -5.19
CA THR A 12 -1.37 9.82 -5.05
C THR A 12 -1.68 10.95 -6.03
N GLU A 13 -1.82 12.15 -5.52
CA GLU A 13 -2.10 13.35 -6.32
C GLU A 13 -1.01 14.41 -6.07
N PRO A 14 0.20 14.24 -6.66
CA PRO A 14 1.24 15.24 -6.50
C PRO A 14 0.94 16.46 -7.38
N TYR A 15 1.19 17.64 -6.84
CA TYR A 15 1.28 18.89 -7.60
C TYR A 15 2.74 19.20 -7.82
N SER A 16 3.19 19.11 -9.08
CA SER A 16 4.57 19.44 -9.45
C SER A 16 4.58 20.64 -10.39
N LYS A 17 5.45 21.59 -10.12
CA LYS A 17 5.68 22.75 -10.98
C LYS A 17 7.10 22.75 -11.55
N TYR A 18 7.21 23.08 -12.82
CA TYR A 18 8.43 23.03 -13.60
C TYR A 18 8.75 24.39 -14.20
N ASP A 19 10.01 24.77 -14.15
CA ASP A 19 10.49 25.94 -14.91
C ASP A 19 10.40 25.67 -16.42
N SER A 20 9.72 26.56 -17.15
CA SER A 20 9.41 26.37 -18.58
C SER A 20 10.64 26.45 -19.51
N GLU A 21 11.76 26.95 -19.04
CA GLU A 21 13.00 27.11 -19.83
C GLU A 21 13.98 25.97 -19.57
N THR A 22 14.09 25.53 -18.30
CA THR A 22 15.06 24.50 -17.88
C THR A 22 14.44 23.13 -17.70
N TYR A 23 13.10 23.04 -17.60
CA TYR A 23 12.34 21.83 -17.25
C TYR A 23 12.68 21.25 -15.88
N ASN A 24 13.36 22.02 -15.04
CA ASN A 24 13.64 21.59 -13.66
C ASN A 24 12.41 21.77 -12.79
N THR A 25 12.13 20.78 -11.94
CA THR A 25 11.14 20.90 -10.88
C THR A 25 11.59 21.96 -9.90
N TYR A 26 10.69 22.86 -9.52
CA TYR A 26 10.96 23.87 -8.49
C TYR A 26 10.04 23.76 -7.28
N LEU A 27 8.91 23.04 -7.40
CA LEU A 27 7.99 22.77 -6.32
C LEU A 27 7.32 21.42 -6.51
N GLU A 28 7.23 20.62 -5.44
CA GLU A 28 6.43 19.42 -5.34
C GLU A 28 5.63 19.43 -4.04
N CYS A 29 4.34 19.15 -4.12
CA CYS A 29 3.51 19.05 -2.93
C CYS A 29 2.36 18.06 -3.13
N GLY A 30 1.77 17.59 -2.02
CA GLY A 30 0.69 16.62 -2.01
C GLY A 30 1.11 15.29 -1.41
N GLY A 31 0.41 14.22 -1.76
CA GLY A 31 0.74 12.89 -1.22
C GLY A 31 -0.38 11.89 -1.40
N SER A 32 -0.29 10.78 -0.67
CA SER A 32 -1.25 9.69 -0.77
C SER A 32 -2.49 9.94 0.09
N THR A 33 -3.66 9.74 -0.51
CA THR A 33 -4.97 9.79 0.15
C THR A 33 -5.59 8.40 0.19
N ILE A 34 -6.37 8.11 1.22
CA ILE A 34 -7.00 6.79 1.43
C ILE A 34 -8.48 6.89 1.10
N TYR A 35 -9.01 5.88 0.40
CA TYR A 35 -10.41 5.74 0.04
C TYR A 35 -10.93 4.34 0.37
N CYS A 36 -12.23 4.21 0.56
CA CYS A 36 -12.89 2.89 0.58
C CYS A 36 -13.04 2.33 -0.83
N THR A 37 -12.91 1.00 -0.96
CA THR A 37 -13.43 0.30 -2.15
C THR A 37 -14.95 0.43 -2.20
N THR A 38 -15.57 0.20 -3.36
CA THR A 38 -17.02 0.25 -3.53
C THR A 38 -17.78 -0.60 -2.53
N GLU A 39 -17.31 -1.82 -2.32
CA GLU A 39 -17.94 -2.75 -1.39
C GLU A 39 -17.90 -2.23 0.05
N THR A 40 -16.74 -1.76 0.50
CA THR A 40 -16.58 -1.14 1.81
C THR A 40 -17.40 0.14 1.95
N ALA A 41 -17.45 0.99 0.91
CA ALA A 41 -18.25 2.22 0.93
C ALA A 41 -19.74 1.95 1.04
N GLN A 42 -20.25 0.85 0.45
CA GLN A 42 -21.62 0.43 0.61
C GLN A 42 -21.93 -0.10 2.03
N ALA A 43 -21.00 -0.86 2.61
CA ALA A 43 -21.15 -1.39 3.97
C ALA A 43 -20.95 -0.30 5.06
N TYR A 44 -20.02 0.63 4.84
CA TYR A 44 -19.62 1.67 5.78
C TYR A 44 -19.68 3.08 5.14
N PRO A 45 -20.86 3.61 4.80
CA PRO A 45 -20.99 4.88 4.08
C PRO A 45 -20.48 6.09 4.85
N ASN A 46 -20.49 6.06 6.19
CA ASN A 46 -19.95 7.13 7.02
C ASN A 46 -18.42 7.15 6.99
N LEU A 47 -17.77 5.98 7.02
CA LEU A 47 -16.32 5.87 6.82
C LEU A 47 -15.92 6.43 5.45
N ALA A 48 -16.62 6.02 4.38
CA ALA A 48 -16.34 6.51 3.04
C ALA A 48 -16.46 8.03 2.95
N ALA A 49 -17.50 8.62 3.55
CA ALA A 49 -17.68 10.06 3.60
C ALA A 49 -16.57 10.77 4.39
N ALA A 50 -16.08 10.18 5.48
CA ALA A 50 -14.98 10.73 6.27
C ALA A 50 -13.67 10.73 5.45
N LEU A 51 -13.33 9.61 4.81
CA LEU A 51 -12.13 9.49 3.99
C LEU A 51 -12.19 10.38 2.73
N ASP A 52 -13.35 10.50 2.08
CA ASP A 52 -13.56 11.41 0.96
C ASP A 52 -13.35 12.88 1.36
N LYS A 53 -13.80 13.24 2.57
CA LYS A 53 -13.58 14.58 3.13
C LYS A 53 -12.09 14.82 3.39
N ASP A 54 -11.40 13.88 4.04
CA ASP A 54 -9.97 13.99 4.31
C ASP A 54 -9.18 14.15 3.00
N ALA A 55 -9.50 13.37 1.98
CA ALA A 55 -8.88 13.48 0.66
C ALA A 55 -9.16 14.85 -0.02
N ALA A 56 -10.37 15.39 0.15
CA ALA A 56 -10.69 16.73 -0.36
C ALA A 56 -9.92 17.85 0.37
N ASP A 57 -9.78 17.73 1.69
CA ASP A 57 -9.01 18.68 2.51
C ASP A 57 -7.52 18.65 2.13
N VAL A 58 -6.95 17.47 1.90
CA VAL A 58 -5.59 17.28 1.41
C VAL A 58 -5.38 17.93 0.04
N ARG A 59 -6.25 17.68 -0.93
CA ARG A 59 -6.14 18.30 -2.26
C ARG A 59 -6.23 19.81 -2.20
N LYS A 60 -7.13 20.32 -1.36
CA LYS A 60 -7.28 21.75 -1.14
C LYS A 60 -5.98 22.36 -0.56
N TYR A 61 -5.43 21.72 0.48
CA TYR A 61 -4.18 22.16 1.10
C TYR A 61 -3.01 22.15 0.12
N ALA A 62 -2.80 21.05 -0.62
CA ALA A 62 -1.73 20.94 -1.59
C ALA A 62 -1.84 22.01 -2.69
N LYS A 63 -3.07 22.30 -3.15
CA LYS A 63 -3.30 23.38 -4.10
C LYS A 63 -2.97 24.77 -3.53
N GLU A 64 -3.44 25.07 -2.32
CA GLU A 64 -3.17 26.33 -1.64
C GLU A 64 -1.66 26.50 -1.43
N PHE A 65 -0.96 25.50 -0.91
CA PHE A 65 0.49 25.51 -0.76
C PHE A 65 1.20 25.75 -2.10
N SER A 66 0.78 25.04 -3.15
CA SER A 66 1.35 25.21 -4.49
C SER A 66 1.16 26.62 -5.04
N ASP A 67 -0.01 27.24 -4.81
CA ASP A 67 -0.29 28.59 -5.28
C ASP A 67 0.47 29.66 -4.44
N ASP A 68 0.56 29.47 -3.14
CA ASP A 68 1.21 30.42 -2.22
C ASP A 68 2.74 30.41 -2.35
N MET A 69 3.34 29.26 -2.61
CA MET A 69 4.81 29.10 -2.69
C MET A 69 5.38 29.24 -4.11
N ASP A 70 4.54 29.41 -5.13
CA ASP A 70 4.92 29.39 -6.54
C ASP A 70 6.09 30.33 -6.89
N GLU A 71 5.95 31.62 -6.56
CA GLU A 71 6.94 32.65 -6.91
C GLU A 71 8.24 32.44 -6.12
N GLU A 72 8.15 32.17 -4.82
CA GLU A 72 9.31 32.00 -3.95
C GLU A 72 10.11 30.74 -4.29
N ALA A 73 9.44 29.60 -4.52
CA ALA A 73 10.07 28.36 -4.94
C ALA A 73 10.79 28.50 -6.30
N HIS A 74 10.16 29.21 -7.24
CA HIS A 74 10.74 29.47 -8.55
C HIS A 74 11.99 30.36 -8.48
N GLU A 75 11.94 31.44 -7.67
CA GLU A 75 13.11 32.29 -7.43
C GLU A 75 14.24 31.56 -6.72
N PHE A 76 13.91 30.65 -5.78
CA PHE A 76 14.89 29.82 -5.07
C PHE A 76 15.72 28.95 -6.02
N VAL A 77 15.09 28.25 -6.94
CA VAL A 77 15.77 27.39 -7.94
C VAL A 77 16.53 28.24 -8.96
N ARG A 78 15.95 29.35 -9.44
CA ARG A 78 16.64 30.31 -10.34
C ARG A 78 17.84 30.97 -9.69
N GLY A 79 17.84 31.11 -8.38
CA GLY A 79 18.98 31.55 -7.59
C GLY A 79 20.15 30.58 -7.52
N GLY A 80 20.02 29.38 -8.11
CA GLY A 80 21.05 28.36 -8.17
C GLY A 80 21.02 27.39 -7.02
N ALA A 81 19.88 27.22 -6.34
CA ALA A 81 19.71 26.18 -5.33
C ALA A 81 19.82 24.78 -5.98
N ALA A 82 20.44 23.84 -5.27
CA ALA A 82 20.61 22.45 -5.72
C ALA A 82 19.37 21.58 -5.45
N SER A 83 18.41 22.11 -4.68
CA SER A 83 17.15 21.44 -4.31
C SER A 83 15.96 22.32 -4.66
N HIS A 84 14.76 21.79 -4.61
CA HIS A 84 13.50 22.48 -4.86
C HIS A 84 12.62 22.48 -3.60
N TYR A 85 11.53 23.23 -3.61
CA TYR A 85 10.55 23.20 -2.51
C TYR A 85 9.75 21.91 -2.55
N VAL A 86 9.58 21.31 -1.38
CA VAL A 86 8.85 20.04 -1.21
C VAL A 86 7.90 20.17 -0.03
N ASP A 87 6.66 19.69 -0.18
CA ASP A 87 5.72 19.49 0.92
C ASP A 87 4.90 18.23 0.63
N MET A 88 5.44 17.11 1.02
CA MET A 88 4.94 15.78 0.67
C MET A 88 4.56 14.98 1.91
N PHE A 89 3.52 14.15 1.77
CA PHE A 89 3.15 13.21 2.81
C PHE A 89 2.82 11.84 2.21
N ARG A 90 3.03 10.80 3.02
CA ARG A 90 2.72 9.41 2.71
C ARG A 90 1.82 8.85 3.80
N SER A 91 0.63 8.39 3.40
CA SER A 91 -0.31 7.73 4.30
C SER A 91 -0.21 6.22 4.19
N VAL A 92 -0.22 5.52 5.32
CA VAL A 92 -0.28 4.07 5.39
C VAL A 92 -1.41 3.63 6.30
N VAL A 93 -2.16 2.62 5.88
CA VAL A 93 -3.22 2.03 6.70
C VAL A 93 -2.58 1.00 7.64
N LYS A 94 -2.63 1.31 8.94
CA LYS A 94 -2.10 0.43 9.99
C LYS A 94 -3.09 -0.66 10.36
N ARG A 95 -4.39 -0.35 10.20
CA ARG A 95 -5.50 -1.24 10.49
C ARG A 95 -6.74 -0.78 9.75
N ALA A 96 -7.53 -1.73 9.23
CA ALA A 96 -8.85 -1.45 8.66
C ALA A 96 -9.80 -2.62 8.89
N ASP A 97 -10.60 -2.54 9.96
CA ASP A 97 -11.62 -3.51 10.31
C ASP A 97 -12.86 -2.85 10.96
N GLU A 98 -13.83 -3.63 11.36
CA GLU A 98 -15.08 -3.16 11.98
C GLU A 98 -14.91 -2.34 13.28
N LYS A 99 -13.75 -2.42 13.95
CA LYS A 99 -13.47 -1.72 15.22
C LYS A 99 -12.80 -0.36 15.01
N ALA A 100 -11.95 -0.25 13.99
CA ALA A 100 -11.21 0.96 13.69
C ALA A 100 -10.59 0.92 12.29
N VAL A 101 -10.56 2.07 11.62
CA VAL A 101 -9.64 2.36 10.51
C VAL A 101 -8.60 3.34 11.04
N SER A 102 -7.35 2.90 11.06
CA SER A 102 -6.24 3.63 11.64
C SER A 102 -5.16 3.88 10.59
N ILE A 103 -4.85 5.15 10.36
CA ILE A 103 -3.95 5.62 9.31
C ILE A 103 -2.83 6.41 9.97
N ALA A 104 -1.60 6.05 9.69
CA ALA A 104 -0.43 6.85 9.99
C ALA A 104 -0.02 7.63 8.75
N GLN A 105 0.47 8.85 8.95
CA GLN A 105 0.95 9.70 7.88
C GLN A 105 2.33 10.24 8.25
N GLU A 106 3.31 10.01 7.38
CA GLU A 106 4.63 10.61 7.42
C GLU A 106 4.63 11.83 6.49
N TRP A 107 5.08 12.98 6.97
CA TRP A 107 5.16 14.19 6.17
C TRP A 107 6.57 14.77 6.18
N TYR A 108 6.93 15.46 5.10
CA TYR A 108 8.20 16.15 4.96
C TYR A 108 8.02 17.46 4.19
N THR A 109 8.53 18.55 4.76
CA THR A 109 8.48 19.87 4.16
C THR A 109 9.88 20.46 4.06
N PHE A 110 10.21 21.01 2.89
CA PHE A 110 11.41 21.78 2.66
C PHE A 110 11.08 23.05 1.84
N THR A 111 11.21 24.19 2.44
CA THR A 111 11.00 25.51 1.81
C THR A 111 12.26 26.38 1.85
N GLY A 112 13.42 25.75 1.68
CA GLY A 112 14.74 26.38 1.77
C GLY A 112 15.35 26.27 3.16
N GLY A 113 16.56 26.76 3.31
CA GLY A 113 17.32 26.71 4.56
C GLY A 113 18.34 25.55 4.59
N VAL A 114 18.72 25.13 5.80
CA VAL A 114 19.80 24.14 6.01
C VAL A 114 19.30 22.71 5.87
N HIS A 115 18.08 22.45 6.28
CA HIS A 115 17.41 21.13 6.20
C HIS A 115 15.90 21.32 6.15
N GLY A 116 15.17 20.29 5.72
CA GLY A 116 13.74 20.22 5.83
C GLY A 116 13.28 19.87 7.25
N ASN A 117 11.97 19.83 7.42
CA ASN A 117 11.32 19.36 8.63
C ASN A 117 10.40 18.20 8.24
N GLY A 118 10.24 17.24 9.13
CA GLY A 118 9.38 16.09 8.91
C GLY A 118 8.78 15.60 10.22
N GLY A 119 7.82 14.71 10.12
CA GLY A 119 7.18 14.14 11.30
C GLY A 119 6.01 13.27 10.94
N TYR A 120 5.15 13.05 11.93
CA TYR A 120 4.00 12.17 11.85
C TYR A 120 2.71 12.87 12.16
N SER A 121 1.64 12.41 11.54
CA SER A 121 0.27 12.63 11.95
C SER A 121 -0.50 11.32 11.86
N SER A 122 -1.70 11.29 12.41
CA SER A 122 -2.52 10.07 12.39
C SER A 122 -4.00 10.38 12.29
N ARG A 123 -4.77 9.44 11.75
CA ARG A 123 -6.24 9.44 11.75
C ARG A 123 -6.73 8.10 12.25
N ASN A 124 -7.61 8.12 13.25
CA ASN A 124 -8.27 6.95 13.78
C ASN A 124 -9.77 7.17 13.63
N ILE A 125 -10.47 6.34 12.86
CA ILE A 125 -11.87 6.55 12.48
C ILE A 125 -12.68 5.33 12.91
N ASP A 126 -13.81 5.57 13.54
CA ASP A 126 -14.82 4.54 13.78
C ASP A 126 -15.55 4.26 12.45
N PRO A 127 -15.46 3.05 11.88
CA PRO A 127 -15.98 2.78 10.55
C PRO A 127 -17.51 2.86 10.48
N VAL A 128 -18.21 2.65 11.59
CA VAL A 128 -19.68 2.69 11.64
C VAL A 128 -20.20 4.12 11.66
N THR A 129 -19.58 4.97 12.46
CA THR A 129 -20.03 6.37 12.64
C THR A 129 -19.32 7.35 11.70
N GLY A 130 -18.12 7.03 11.22
CA GLY A 130 -17.23 7.94 10.48
C GLY A 130 -16.59 9.02 11.37
N GLU A 131 -16.80 8.93 12.70
CA GLU A 131 -16.25 9.90 13.65
C GLU A 131 -14.81 9.55 14.01
N GLU A 132 -14.03 10.55 14.39
CA GLU A 132 -12.67 10.38 14.86
C GLU A 132 -12.64 9.74 16.23
N ILE A 133 -11.83 8.68 16.40
CA ILE A 133 -11.56 8.03 17.68
C ILE A 133 -10.44 8.80 18.38
N LYS A 134 -10.77 9.48 19.46
CA LYS A 134 -9.80 10.19 20.32
C LYS A 134 -9.05 9.19 21.19
N LEU A 135 -7.87 9.57 21.66
CA LEU A 135 -7.12 8.72 22.58
C LEU A 135 -7.89 8.46 23.88
N SER A 136 -8.69 9.43 24.36
CA SER A 136 -9.60 9.27 25.53
C SER A 136 -10.72 8.24 25.30
N ASP A 137 -11.06 7.89 24.06
CA ASP A 137 -12.03 6.84 23.75
C ASP A 137 -11.40 5.44 23.80
N VAL A 138 -10.06 5.37 23.78
CA VAL A 138 -9.27 4.15 23.79
C VAL A 138 -8.64 3.88 25.15
N VAL A 139 -8.09 4.92 25.79
CA VAL A 139 -7.32 4.87 27.04
C VAL A 139 -8.13 5.48 28.19
N LYS A 140 -8.18 4.80 29.33
CA LYS A 140 -8.94 5.22 30.51
C LYS A 140 -8.23 6.25 31.38
N ASP A 141 -6.90 6.22 31.43
CA ASP A 141 -6.09 6.92 32.42
C ASP A 141 -4.83 7.53 31.76
N GLN A 142 -4.85 8.84 31.59
CA GLN A 142 -3.73 9.57 30.98
C GLN A 142 -2.47 9.55 31.85
N GLN A 143 -2.61 9.63 33.17
CA GLN A 143 -1.44 9.57 34.05
C GLN A 143 -0.73 8.23 33.90
N ARG A 144 -1.50 7.15 33.90
CA ARG A 144 -0.97 5.80 33.72
C ARG A 144 -0.34 5.62 32.33
N LEU A 145 -0.96 6.17 31.28
CA LEU A 145 -0.39 6.20 29.93
C LEU A 145 0.99 6.88 29.93
N ASN A 146 1.07 8.09 30.50
CA ASN A 146 2.31 8.86 30.54
C ASN A 146 3.43 8.12 31.31
N GLU A 147 3.10 7.47 32.43
CA GLU A 147 4.05 6.64 33.19
C GLU A 147 4.62 5.48 32.32
N LEU A 148 3.75 4.83 31.55
CA LEU A 148 4.15 3.73 30.64
C LEU A 148 4.99 4.24 29.48
N LEU A 149 4.61 5.35 28.84
CA LEU A 149 5.39 5.96 27.77
C LEU A 149 6.79 6.35 28.26
N VAL A 150 6.91 7.02 29.44
CA VAL A 150 8.19 7.37 30.02
C VAL A 150 9.06 6.13 30.30
N ALA A 151 8.43 5.04 30.79
CA ALA A 151 9.15 3.80 31.04
C ALA A 151 9.71 3.19 29.75
N GLN A 152 8.88 3.15 28.70
CA GLN A 152 9.29 2.67 27.37
C GLN A 152 10.37 3.54 26.74
N PHE A 153 10.26 4.87 26.84
CA PHE A 153 11.29 5.78 26.32
C PHE A 153 12.65 5.54 27.00
N ARG A 154 12.69 5.30 28.31
CA ARG A 154 13.94 5.01 29.05
C ARG A 154 14.57 3.71 28.62
N GLU A 155 13.78 2.74 28.22
CA GLU A 155 14.24 1.45 27.74
C GLU A 155 14.74 1.54 26.29
N LEU A 156 13.94 2.13 25.41
CA LEU A 156 14.21 2.15 23.97
C LEU A 156 15.23 3.23 23.57
N TYR A 157 15.20 4.37 24.27
CA TYR A 157 16.02 5.55 23.96
C TYR A 157 16.83 6.00 25.20
N PRO A 158 17.71 5.15 25.75
CA PRO A 158 18.38 5.40 27.04
C PRO A 158 19.27 6.65 27.06
N ASN A 159 19.69 7.12 25.88
CA ASN A 159 20.55 8.28 25.73
C ASN A 159 19.80 9.55 25.32
N MET A 160 18.48 9.48 25.15
CA MET A 160 17.68 10.62 24.72
C MET A 160 17.68 11.74 25.76
N SER A 161 17.83 12.97 25.31
CA SER A 161 17.73 14.17 26.12
C SER A 161 16.36 14.82 25.91
N PHE A 162 15.42 14.55 26.81
CA PHE A 162 14.11 15.21 26.78
C PHE A 162 14.21 16.71 27.00
N LEU A 163 13.33 17.48 26.37
CA LEU A 163 13.19 18.93 26.58
C LEU A 163 12.73 19.22 28.01
N ASP A 164 11.85 18.42 28.56
CA ASP A 164 11.45 18.44 29.97
C ASP A 164 11.49 16.99 30.53
N TRP A 165 12.48 16.73 31.40
CA TRP A 165 12.63 15.41 32.02
C TRP A 165 11.69 15.16 33.20
N ASP A 166 11.21 16.21 33.84
CA ASP A 166 10.36 16.08 35.03
C ASP A 166 8.92 15.77 34.62
N ASP A 167 8.48 16.34 33.48
CA ASP A 167 7.11 16.12 32.94
C ASP A 167 7.09 16.16 31.39
N PRO A 168 7.61 15.15 30.71
CA PRO A 168 7.69 15.13 29.23
C PRO A 168 6.34 15.27 28.52
N PHE A 169 5.25 14.89 29.20
CA PHE A 169 3.89 14.89 28.66
C PHE A 169 2.95 15.87 29.37
N GLY A 170 3.48 16.85 30.14
CA GLY A 170 2.67 17.76 30.94
C GLY A 170 1.68 18.62 30.14
N ASN A 171 1.99 18.88 28.88
CA ASN A 171 1.14 19.66 27.99
C ASN A 171 0.32 18.78 27.00
N TYR A 172 0.39 17.47 27.11
CA TYR A 172 -0.40 16.55 26.26
C TYR A 172 -1.78 16.30 26.84
N ASP A 173 -2.80 16.32 25.98
CA ASP A 173 -4.18 16.01 26.34
C ASP A 173 -4.77 14.96 25.39
N MET A 174 -5.19 13.82 25.94
CA MET A 174 -5.74 12.72 25.15
C MET A 174 -7.20 12.95 24.71
N SER A 175 -7.84 14.04 25.15
CA SER A 175 -9.23 14.36 24.80
C SER A 175 -9.38 15.25 23.56
N ILE A 176 -8.26 15.80 23.05
CA ILE A 176 -8.24 16.69 21.89
C ILE A 176 -7.66 15.97 20.66
N THR A 177 -7.99 16.45 19.47
CA THR A 177 -7.52 15.96 18.18
C THR A 177 -6.74 17.02 17.40
N GLU A 178 -6.72 18.26 17.90
CA GLU A 178 -5.96 19.37 17.34
C GLU A 178 -5.20 20.06 18.46
N SER A 179 -3.93 20.41 18.20
CA SER A 179 -3.08 21.14 19.14
C SER A 179 -3.61 22.56 19.36
N THR A 180 -3.44 23.05 20.57
CA THR A 180 -3.76 24.43 20.98
C THR A 180 -2.51 25.11 21.52
N ASP A 181 -2.61 26.40 21.91
CA ASP A 181 -1.48 27.12 22.54
C ASP A 181 -1.06 26.50 23.89
N ASP A 182 -2.02 25.83 24.58
CA ASP A 182 -1.81 25.27 25.92
C ASP A 182 -1.66 23.73 25.95
N SER A 183 -1.99 23.05 24.84
CA SER A 183 -2.05 21.58 24.81
C SER A 183 -1.56 21.00 23.49
N PHE A 184 -0.83 19.88 23.58
CA PHE A 184 -0.40 19.06 22.45
C PHE A 184 -1.29 17.82 22.28
N VAL A 185 -1.35 17.30 21.06
CA VAL A 185 -2.07 16.06 20.72
C VAL A 185 -1.09 14.90 20.70
N TYR A 186 -1.54 13.73 21.19
CA TYR A 186 -0.81 12.49 20.92
C TYR A 186 -1.04 12.03 19.48
N THR A 187 0.02 11.89 18.73
CA THR A 187 -0.02 11.19 17.44
C THR A 187 0.06 9.69 17.69
N PHE A 188 -1.03 8.96 17.39
CA PHE A 188 -1.11 7.52 17.68
C PHE A 188 -1.91 6.76 16.63
N THR A 189 -1.65 5.47 16.51
CA THR A 189 -2.47 4.53 15.74
C THR A 189 -2.96 3.37 16.59
N ILE A 190 -4.16 2.88 16.26
CA ILE A 190 -4.78 1.69 16.85
C ILE A 190 -4.33 0.50 16.02
N ASP A 191 -3.11 0.00 16.24
CA ASP A 191 -2.57 -1.13 15.51
C ASP A 191 -3.30 -2.45 15.91
N PRO A 192 -3.14 -3.55 15.17
CA PRO A 192 -3.77 -4.82 15.50
C PRO A 192 -3.36 -5.39 16.87
N ASP A 193 -2.12 -5.17 17.30
CA ASP A 193 -1.48 -5.73 18.49
C ASP A 193 -1.30 -4.74 19.65
N GLY A 194 -1.43 -3.42 19.41
CA GLY A 194 -1.19 -2.39 20.41
C GLY A 194 -1.51 -0.98 19.95
N LEU A 195 -1.30 0.01 20.80
CA LEU A 195 -1.26 1.42 20.41
C LEU A 195 0.18 1.79 20.05
N CYS A 196 0.36 2.34 18.87
CA CYS A 196 1.63 2.88 18.42
C CYS A 196 1.61 4.41 18.51
N PHE A 197 2.59 4.98 19.21
CA PHE A 197 2.75 6.42 19.40
C PHE A 197 3.95 6.91 18.58
N TYR A 198 3.78 8.04 17.93
CA TYR A 198 4.79 8.66 17.07
C TYR A 198 5.11 10.05 17.59
N PHE A 199 6.39 10.36 17.71
CA PHE A 199 6.88 11.66 18.14
C PHE A 199 7.88 12.19 17.11
N SER A 200 7.58 13.36 16.60
CA SER A 200 8.37 14.01 15.56
C SER A 200 9.60 14.71 16.16
N PRO A 201 10.63 15.02 15.38
CA PRO A 201 11.75 15.84 15.82
C PRO A 201 11.26 17.16 16.43
N TYR A 202 11.92 17.62 17.47
CA TYR A 202 11.57 18.79 18.30
C TYR A 202 10.34 18.62 19.20
N GLU A 203 9.62 17.53 19.16
CA GLU A 203 8.42 17.32 19.98
C GLU A 203 8.79 16.97 21.44
N LEU A 204 9.59 15.95 21.66
CA LEU A 204 10.08 15.58 22.99
C LEU A 204 11.57 15.82 23.18
N GLY A 205 12.34 15.96 22.13
CA GLY A 205 13.79 16.11 22.13
C GLY A 205 14.28 17.10 21.08
N SER A 206 15.60 17.16 20.86
CA SER A 206 16.18 17.98 19.81
C SER A 206 15.99 17.33 18.43
N TYR A 207 16.20 18.09 17.34
CA TYR A 207 16.21 17.55 15.97
C TYR A 207 17.16 16.36 15.78
N ALA A 208 18.29 16.39 16.48
CA ALA A 208 19.30 15.33 16.39
C ALA A 208 18.87 14.00 17.03
N GLU A 209 17.84 14.01 17.87
CA GLU A 209 17.25 12.78 18.43
C GLU A 209 16.40 12.03 17.39
N GLY A 210 16.00 12.71 16.31
CA GLY A 210 15.18 12.13 15.24
C GLY A 210 13.73 11.81 15.67
N ASP A 211 13.10 10.94 14.91
CA ASP A 211 11.76 10.41 15.20
C ASP A 211 11.80 9.34 16.27
N GLN A 212 10.80 9.31 17.15
CA GLN A 212 10.66 8.25 18.14
C GLN A 212 9.32 7.53 17.94
N VAL A 213 9.36 6.21 18.01
CA VAL A 213 8.18 5.34 17.90
C VAL A 213 8.11 4.42 19.11
N VAL A 214 6.98 4.46 19.82
CA VAL A 214 6.73 3.64 21.01
C VAL A 214 5.44 2.86 20.81
N LYS A 215 5.45 1.57 21.12
CA LYS A 215 4.25 0.72 21.04
C LYS A 215 3.92 0.14 22.42
N LEU A 216 2.66 0.32 22.84
CA LEU A 216 2.09 -0.31 24.03
C LEU A 216 1.20 -1.47 23.61
N LEU A 217 1.61 -2.70 23.88
CA LEU A 217 0.88 -3.90 23.50
C LEU A 217 -0.38 -4.05 24.38
N TYR A 218 -1.52 -4.41 23.77
CA TYR A 218 -2.80 -4.60 24.47
C TYR A 218 -2.71 -5.66 25.57
N ARG A 219 -1.96 -6.73 25.35
CA ARG A 219 -1.80 -7.84 26.28
C ARG A 219 -1.05 -7.49 27.56
N ASP A 220 -0.14 -6.51 27.53
CA ASP A 220 0.72 -6.17 28.68
C ASP A 220 0.00 -5.24 29.66
N THR A 221 -0.93 -4.44 29.17
CA THR A 221 -1.67 -3.46 29.95
C THR A 221 -3.18 -3.47 29.63
N PRO A 222 -3.88 -4.62 29.67
CA PRO A 222 -5.28 -4.73 29.23
C PRO A 222 -6.25 -3.86 30.05
N ASP A 223 -5.90 -3.52 31.28
CA ASP A 223 -6.67 -2.63 32.16
C ASP A 223 -6.59 -1.15 31.78
N LEU A 224 -5.61 -0.75 30.97
CA LEU A 224 -5.48 0.61 30.44
C LEU A 224 -6.58 0.95 29.43
N PHE A 225 -7.05 -0.02 28.66
CA PHE A 225 -7.93 0.18 27.53
C PHE A 225 -9.41 0.14 27.88
N VAL A 226 -10.22 0.98 27.20
CA VAL A 226 -11.67 1.07 27.39
C VAL A 226 -12.38 -0.20 26.92
N LYS A 227 -11.93 -0.77 25.79
CA LYS A 227 -12.42 -2.02 25.20
C LYS A 227 -11.25 -2.83 24.65
N ASP A 228 -11.51 -4.09 24.33
CA ASP A 228 -10.53 -4.92 23.66
C ASP A 228 -10.43 -4.54 22.17
N TYR A 229 -9.29 -3.98 21.81
CA TYR A 229 -8.96 -3.64 20.43
C TYR A 229 -8.10 -4.70 19.75
N ALA A 230 -7.52 -5.66 20.49
CA ALA A 230 -6.65 -6.67 19.90
C ALA A 230 -7.32 -7.42 18.75
N VAL A 231 -6.57 -7.65 17.68
CA VAL A 231 -6.94 -8.54 16.58
C VAL A 231 -6.42 -9.92 16.91
N SER A 232 -7.26 -10.94 16.72
CA SER A 232 -6.88 -12.33 16.90
C SER A 232 -6.73 -12.99 15.54
N GLY A 233 -5.63 -13.67 15.31
CA GLY A 233 -5.33 -14.33 14.03
C GLY A 233 -4.39 -13.50 13.14
N GLY A 234 -4.37 -13.84 11.86
CA GLY A 234 -3.52 -13.14 10.91
C GLY A 234 -4.01 -11.74 10.58
N TYR A 235 -3.08 -10.82 10.36
CA TYR A 235 -3.37 -9.46 9.92
C TYR A 235 -2.25 -8.95 8.99
N ALA A 236 -2.53 -7.87 8.27
CA ALA A 236 -1.52 -7.08 7.61
C ALA A 236 -1.61 -5.62 8.08
N SER A 237 -0.46 -4.95 8.11
CA SER A 237 -0.35 -3.56 8.53
C SER A 237 0.60 -2.83 7.60
N GLY A 238 0.16 -1.73 6.98
CA GLY A 238 1.03 -0.87 6.21
C GLY A 238 2.22 -0.41 7.06
N MET A 239 3.40 -0.33 6.47
CA MET A 239 4.61 0.02 7.18
C MET A 239 5.11 1.41 6.78
N LEU A 240 5.39 2.26 7.77
CA LEU A 240 6.21 3.45 7.63
C LEU A 240 7.70 3.05 7.52
N LYS A 241 8.58 4.01 7.23
CA LYS A 241 10.03 3.74 7.17
C LYS A 241 10.59 3.11 8.44
N THR A 242 9.99 3.44 9.59
CA THR A 242 10.32 2.85 10.89
C THR A 242 9.04 2.48 11.64
N GLY A 243 9.00 1.32 12.27
CA GLY A 243 7.89 0.85 13.08
C GLY A 243 8.31 -0.15 14.15
N ARG A 244 7.43 -0.35 15.14
CA ARG A 244 7.58 -1.35 16.19
C ARG A 244 6.47 -2.36 16.14
N TYR A 245 6.82 -3.65 16.27
CA TYR A 245 5.91 -4.76 16.08
C TYR A 245 6.23 -5.88 17.07
N ASP A 246 5.22 -6.60 17.55
CA ASP A 246 5.40 -7.81 18.35
C ASP A 246 5.58 -9.02 17.42
N LEU A 247 6.77 -9.14 16.84
CA LEU A 247 7.05 -10.23 15.92
C LEU A 247 7.06 -11.58 16.65
N GLY A 248 6.42 -12.56 16.04
CA GLY A 248 6.27 -13.90 16.66
C GLY A 248 5.31 -13.92 17.85
N SER A 249 4.65 -12.81 18.19
CA SER A 249 3.74 -12.70 19.34
C SER A 249 4.39 -13.14 20.66
N ASP A 250 5.65 -12.83 20.89
CA ASP A 250 6.41 -13.25 22.07
C ASP A 250 6.33 -12.28 23.26
N GLY A 251 5.80 -11.06 23.05
CA GLY A 251 5.61 -10.03 24.07
C GLY A 251 6.72 -8.98 24.11
N THR A 252 7.64 -9.06 23.20
CA THR A 252 8.62 -7.99 23.01
C THR A 252 8.37 -7.26 21.70
N THR A 253 8.66 -5.97 21.65
CA THR A 253 8.53 -5.24 20.39
C THR A 253 9.89 -5.19 19.69
N ASP A 254 9.89 -5.65 18.45
CA ASP A 254 11.02 -5.49 17.54
C ASP A 254 10.92 -4.15 16.80
N GLU A 255 12.05 -3.51 16.55
CA GLU A 255 12.14 -2.37 15.66
C GLU A 255 12.48 -2.85 14.26
N ILE A 256 11.66 -2.42 13.30
CA ILE A 256 11.91 -2.64 11.87
C ILE A 256 12.01 -1.29 11.20
N SER A 257 13.09 -1.09 10.46
CA SER A 257 13.26 0.10 9.62
C SER A 257 13.78 -0.27 8.24
N TYR A 258 13.44 0.56 7.25
CA TYR A 258 14.00 0.42 5.91
C TYR A 258 14.18 1.78 5.24
N TYR A 259 15.10 1.81 4.29
CA TYR A 259 15.23 2.88 3.31
C TYR A 259 15.68 2.31 1.98
N CYS A 260 15.32 3.00 0.89
CA CYS A 260 15.77 2.65 -0.45
C CYS A 260 16.99 3.48 -0.84
N ILE A 261 17.90 2.86 -1.58
CA ILE A 261 19.13 3.48 -2.08
C ILE A 261 18.89 3.82 -3.55
N GLU A 262 18.99 5.11 -3.88
CA GLU A 262 18.81 5.61 -5.25
C GLU A 262 20.02 5.33 -6.14
N ASP A 263 19.74 5.01 -7.41
CA ASP A 263 20.72 5.03 -8.48
C ASP A 263 21.09 6.50 -8.83
N GLU A 264 22.37 6.80 -8.91
CA GLU A 264 22.87 8.15 -9.20
C GLU A 264 22.41 8.71 -10.57
N PHE A 265 21.94 7.87 -11.50
CA PHE A 265 21.67 8.26 -12.88
C PHE A 265 20.19 8.24 -13.28
N ASN A 266 19.36 7.37 -12.69
CA ASN A 266 18.03 7.06 -13.21
C ASN A 266 16.87 7.56 -12.31
N GLN A 267 17.13 8.15 -11.16
CA GLN A 267 16.14 8.51 -10.15
C GLN A 267 15.28 7.31 -9.69
N ALA A 268 15.78 6.11 -9.92
CA ALA A 268 15.18 4.85 -9.46
C ALA A 268 15.91 4.36 -8.22
N TYR A 269 15.22 3.60 -7.40
CA TYR A 269 15.86 2.84 -6.34
C TYR A 269 16.53 1.60 -6.93
N GLU A 270 17.75 1.29 -6.49
CA GLU A 270 18.49 0.08 -6.90
C GLU A 270 18.61 -0.96 -5.79
N LYS A 271 18.39 -0.56 -4.54
CA LYS A 271 18.48 -1.43 -3.36
C LYS A 271 17.54 -0.99 -2.25
N ILE A 272 17.16 -1.95 -1.43
CA ILE A 272 16.56 -1.71 -0.13
C ILE A 272 17.53 -2.10 0.97
N HIS A 273 17.68 -1.23 1.95
CA HIS A 273 18.33 -1.50 3.23
C HIS A 273 17.26 -1.75 4.27
N LEU A 274 17.18 -2.96 4.78
CA LEU A 274 16.22 -3.39 5.79
C LEU A 274 16.95 -3.74 7.08
N GLU A 275 16.46 -3.23 8.21
CA GLU A 275 17.03 -3.47 9.53
C GLU A 275 15.98 -4.02 10.48
N LYS A 276 16.35 -5.03 11.28
CA LYS A 276 15.59 -5.55 12.42
C LYS A 276 16.48 -5.51 13.65
N ASN A 277 16.15 -4.70 14.66
CA ASN A 277 16.90 -4.58 15.92
C ASN A 277 18.42 -4.39 15.71
N GLY A 278 18.82 -3.55 14.76
CA GLY A 278 20.24 -3.32 14.44
C GLY A 278 20.89 -4.42 13.59
N GLN A 279 20.16 -5.42 13.12
CA GLN A 279 20.66 -6.44 12.19
C GLN A 279 20.23 -6.12 10.76
N GLU A 280 21.18 -5.88 9.88
CA GLU A 280 21.00 -5.33 8.56
C GLU A 280 20.93 -6.39 7.46
N LEU A 281 20.05 -6.16 6.47
CA LEU A 281 20.02 -6.80 5.16
C LEU A 281 20.03 -5.72 4.09
N VAL A 282 20.93 -5.84 3.12
CA VAL A 282 20.87 -5.06 1.87
C VAL A 282 20.51 -6.01 0.75
N SER A 283 19.44 -5.70 0.02
CA SER A 283 18.93 -6.50 -1.10
C SER A 283 18.80 -5.64 -2.35
N ASP A 284 19.03 -6.23 -3.52
CA ASP A 284 18.79 -5.56 -4.79
C ASP A 284 17.28 -5.30 -4.94
N LEU A 285 16.93 -4.12 -5.50
CA LEU A 285 15.54 -3.71 -5.71
C LEU A 285 15.54 -2.62 -6.78
N TYR A 286 14.92 -2.88 -7.94
CA TYR A 286 14.76 -1.85 -8.96
C TYR A 286 13.32 -1.36 -9.02
N CYS A 287 13.10 -0.08 -8.69
CA CYS A 287 11.77 0.52 -8.74
C CYS A 287 11.82 2.05 -8.61
N TYR A 288 10.69 2.71 -8.86
CA TYR A 288 10.51 4.15 -8.65
C TYR A 288 9.75 4.47 -7.37
N ASN A 289 8.96 3.52 -6.87
CA ASN A 289 8.22 3.64 -5.62
C ASN A 289 8.00 2.27 -5.00
N ILE A 290 7.70 2.23 -3.70
CA ILE A 290 7.38 0.99 -2.97
C ILE A 290 6.17 1.14 -2.07
N ASP A 291 5.40 0.06 -1.96
CA ASP A 291 4.46 -0.16 -0.86
C ASP A 291 4.93 -1.31 0.00
N SER A 292 4.75 -1.18 1.30
CA SER A 292 5.26 -2.17 2.26
C SER A 292 4.23 -2.52 3.32
N PHE A 293 4.13 -3.83 3.59
CA PHE A 293 3.15 -4.41 4.51
C PHE A 293 3.82 -5.42 5.43
N LEU A 294 3.66 -5.26 6.74
CA LEU A 294 3.95 -6.32 7.68
C LEU A 294 2.82 -7.33 7.62
N MET A 295 3.14 -8.57 7.32
CA MET A 295 2.22 -9.70 7.22
C MET A 295 2.42 -10.60 8.44
N HIS A 296 1.49 -10.54 9.40
CA HIS A 296 1.45 -11.44 10.55
C HIS A 296 0.51 -12.62 10.26
N THR A 297 0.98 -13.85 10.41
CA THR A 297 0.21 -15.06 10.11
C THR A 297 -0.45 -15.66 11.36
N GLU A 298 -1.48 -16.50 11.19
CA GLU A 298 -2.16 -17.17 12.30
C GLU A 298 -1.24 -18.09 13.13
N ASP A 299 -0.14 -18.55 12.55
CA ASP A 299 0.88 -19.37 13.23
C ASP A 299 2.06 -18.53 13.76
N ASN A 300 1.83 -17.23 13.95
CA ASN A 300 2.77 -16.24 14.54
C ASN A 300 4.11 -16.16 13.79
N ARG A 301 4.07 -16.17 12.46
CA ARG A 301 5.21 -15.82 11.63
C ARG A 301 5.00 -14.46 10.99
N ASP A 302 6.10 -13.75 10.81
CA ASP A 302 6.07 -12.39 10.30
C ASP A 302 6.92 -12.26 9.05
N TYR A 303 6.34 -11.63 8.04
CA TYR A 303 6.99 -11.32 6.78
C TYR A 303 6.81 -9.85 6.45
N LEU A 304 7.82 -9.25 5.84
CA LEU A 304 7.66 -7.95 5.20
C LEU A 304 7.47 -8.16 3.70
N TYR A 305 6.30 -7.77 3.20
CA TYR A 305 6.01 -7.68 1.78
C TYR A 305 6.36 -6.29 1.29
N VAL A 306 7.24 -6.21 0.30
CA VAL A 306 7.63 -4.96 -0.37
C VAL A 306 7.26 -5.08 -1.83
N ILE A 307 6.28 -4.30 -2.24
CA ILE A 307 5.85 -4.22 -3.64
C ILE A 307 6.59 -3.06 -4.28
N ALA A 308 7.43 -3.38 -5.22
CA ALA A 308 8.25 -2.47 -5.98
C ALA A 308 7.53 -2.11 -7.29
N HIS A 309 7.23 -0.82 -7.50
CA HIS A 309 6.59 -0.33 -8.71
C HIS A 309 7.65 0.10 -9.72
N MET A 310 7.62 -0.52 -10.90
CA MET A 310 8.59 -0.33 -11.98
C MET A 310 7.97 0.42 -13.17
N ASP A 311 8.74 0.55 -14.23
CA ASP A 311 8.26 1.09 -15.52
C ASP A 311 7.13 0.26 -16.12
N ASN A 312 6.29 0.90 -16.93
CA ASN A 312 5.23 0.26 -17.70
C ASN A 312 4.22 -0.50 -16.84
N ASP A 313 3.89 0.04 -15.68
CA ASP A 313 2.96 -0.56 -14.69
C ASP A 313 3.37 -1.96 -14.21
N ALA A 314 4.63 -2.35 -14.41
CA ALA A 314 5.15 -3.60 -13.88
C ALA A 314 5.42 -3.47 -12.37
N SER A 315 5.20 -4.56 -11.65
CA SER A 315 5.48 -4.65 -10.22
C SER A 315 6.24 -5.91 -9.88
N CYS A 316 7.00 -5.85 -8.79
CA CYS A 316 7.69 -6.98 -8.21
C CYS A 316 7.42 -7.04 -6.71
N LEU A 317 7.00 -8.19 -6.20
CA LEU A 317 6.83 -8.42 -4.76
C LEU A 317 8.09 -9.11 -4.22
N ASN A 318 8.79 -8.42 -3.35
CA ASN A 318 9.90 -8.93 -2.55
C ASN A 318 9.38 -9.30 -1.17
N ILE A 319 9.67 -10.52 -0.71
CA ILE A 319 9.20 -11.08 0.54
C ILE A 319 10.40 -11.31 1.45
N TYR A 320 10.39 -10.65 2.60
CA TYR A 320 11.44 -10.81 3.62
C TYR A 320 10.88 -11.55 4.84
N ASP A 321 11.56 -12.62 5.24
CA ASP A 321 11.26 -13.35 6.47
C ASP A 321 11.88 -12.62 7.67
N LEU A 322 11.06 -12.26 8.64
CA LEU A 322 11.44 -11.55 9.86
C LEU A 322 11.54 -12.46 11.08
N SER A 323 11.31 -13.77 10.95
CA SER A 323 11.27 -14.72 12.07
C SER A 323 12.64 -14.93 12.73
N GLY A 324 13.75 -14.70 12.01
CA GLY A 324 15.11 -14.83 12.52
C GLY A 324 15.61 -13.57 13.25
N GLU A 325 16.81 -13.66 13.84
CA GLU A 325 17.50 -12.48 14.40
C GLU A 325 17.76 -11.41 13.34
N LYS A 326 18.01 -11.83 12.10
CA LYS A 326 18.30 -10.99 10.94
C LYS A 326 17.24 -11.22 9.86
N PRO A 327 16.76 -10.16 9.17
CA PRO A 327 15.91 -10.32 8.01
C PRO A 327 16.58 -11.13 6.90
N THR A 328 15.80 -11.92 6.16
CA THR A 328 16.30 -12.67 4.99
C THR A 328 15.32 -12.57 3.84
N LEU A 329 15.82 -12.46 2.59
CA LEU A 329 14.98 -12.50 1.41
C LEU A 329 14.45 -13.92 1.22
N ALA A 330 13.14 -14.12 1.36
CA ALA A 330 12.46 -15.40 1.20
C ALA A 330 12.06 -15.66 -0.25
N ALA A 331 11.63 -14.63 -0.97
CA ALA A 331 11.23 -14.75 -2.38
C ALA A 331 11.21 -13.38 -3.07
N GLU A 332 11.25 -13.45 -4.40
CA GLU A 332 10.97 -12.38 -5.34
C GLU A 332 10.00 -12.92 -6.39
N THR A 333 8.95 -12.18 -6.73
CA THR A 333 7.91 -12.61 -7.65
C THR A 333 7.42 -11.42 -8.48
N GLU A 334 6.82 -11.67 -9.64
CA GLU A 334 6.27 -10.63 -10.53
C GLU A 334 4.81 -10.24 -10.15
N TYR A 335 4.52 -10.14 -8.84
CA TYR A 335 3.19 -9.76 -8.34
C TYR A 335 3.16 -8.30 -7.89
N GLY A 336 2.00 -7.67 -8.08
CA GLY A 336 1.68 -6.32 -7.66
C GLY A 336 0.35 -6.23 -6.92
N LEU A 337 0.00 -5.02 -6.51
CA LEU A 337 -1.31 -4.71 -5.93
C LEU A 337 -2.38 -4.63 -7.00
N SER A 338 -3.62 -4.96 -6.64
CA SER A 338 -4.78 -4.79 -7.51
C SER A 338 -5.14 -3.32 -7.66
N TYR A 339 -5.49 -2.90 -8.86
CA TYR A 339 -6.01 -1.56 -9.11
C TYR A 339 -7.40 -1.38 -8.51
N ALA A 340 -7.66 -0.21 -7.94
CA ALA A 340 -8.93 0.16 -7.37
C ALA A 340 -9.31 1.63 -7.70
N GLY A 341 -10.60 1.94 -7.69
CA GLY A 341 -11.11 3.30 -7.74
C GLY A 341 -11.23 3.96 -9.12
N TRP A 342 -10.67 3.39 -10.18
CA TRP A 342 -10.62 4.00 -11.51
C TRP A 342 -12.03 4.33 -12.09
N GLU A 343 -12.97 3.39 -11.98
CA GLU A 343 -14.30 3.55 -12.62
C GLU A 343 -15.21 4.55 -11.91
N GLU A 344 -14.97 4.82 -10.61
CA GLU A 344 -15.91 5.56 -9.77
C GLU A 344 -15.53 7.02 -9.55
N LYS A 345 -14.23 7.31 -9.48
CA LYS A 345 -13.75 8.64 -9.07
C LYS A 345 -12.73 9.25 -10.03
N ASP A 346 -12.46 8.61 -11.17
CA ASP A 346 -11.34 8.94 -12.07
C ASP A 346 -9.98 8.96 -11.34
N LEU A 347 -9.86 8.19 -10.25
CA LEU A 347 -8.68 8.11 -9.41
C LEU A 347 -7.95 6.81 -9.65
N TYR A 348 -6.66 6.90 -9.85
CA TYR A 348 -5.77 5.77 -9.99
C TYR A 348 -5.24 5.38 -8.60
N GLY A 349 -5.45 4.14 -8.19
CA GLY A 349 -5.01 3.68 -6.88
C GLY A 349 -4.84 2.17 -6.82
N TYR A 350 -4.23 1.72 -5.73
CA TYR A 350 -4.01 0.31 -5.46
C TYR A 350 -4.75 -0.12 -4.19
N GLU A 351 -5.40 -1.29 -4.24
CA GLU A 351 -6.01 -1.88 -3.05
C GLU A 351 -4.93 -2.27 -2.05
N LEU A 352 -5.10 -1.85 -0.79
CA LEU A 352 -4.13 -2.09 0.27
C LEU A 352 -4.36 -3.45 0.92
N ILE A 353 -3.26 -4.09 1.32
CA ILE A 353 -3.31 -5.36 2.06
C ILE A 353 -3.52 -5.03 3.54
N THR A 354 -4.65 -5.46 4.11
CA THR A 354 -5.00 -5.28 5.53
C THR A 354 -5.15 -6.60 6.29
N GLU A 355 -5.18 -7.73 5.58
CA GLU A 355 -5.24 -9.07 6.15
C GLU A 355 -4.19 -9.98 5.49
N SER A 356 -3.59 -10.90 6.27
CA SER A 356 -2.60 -11.85 5.75
C SER A 356 -3.19 -13.14 5.18
N ASN A 357 -4.47 -13.38 5.46
CA ASN A 357 -5.19 -14.60 5.06
C ASN A 357 -6.20 -14.38 3.92
N ASP A 358 -6.45 -13.14 3.52
CA ASP A 358 -7.35 -12.80 2.40
C ASP A 358 -6.96 -11.45 1.80
N PHE A 359 -6.24 -11.49 0.66
CA PHE A 359 -5.86 -10.29 -0.10
C PHE A 359 -5.74 -10.62 -1.58
N THR A 360 -5.76 -9.58 -2.42
CA THR A 360 -5.69 -9.71 -3.88
C THR A 360 -4.31 -9.28 -4.37
N LEU A 361 -3.72 -10.10 -5.22
CA LEU A 361 -2.52 -9.76 -5.98
C LEU A 361 -2.81 -9.83 -7.48
N THR A 362 -2.02 -9.07 -8.23
CA THR A 362 -2.03 -9.06 -9.70
C THR A 362 -0.68 -9.42 -10.27
N PHE A 363 -0.67 -9.77 -11.53
CA PHE A 363 0.54 -9.82 -12.33
C PHE A 363 0.23 -9.45 -13.77
N ARG A 364 1.20 -8.82 -14.43
CA ARG A 364 1.08 -8.43 -15.84
C ARG A 364 1.00 -9.65 -16.74
N CYS A 365 0.03 -9.64 -17.63
CA CYS A 365 -0.20 -10.67 -18.62
C CYS A 365 -0.26 -10.03 -20.01
N ASP A 366 0.55 -10.54 -20.96
CA ASP A 366 0.61 -10.09 -22.34
C ASP A 366 0.08 -11.20 -23.28
N LEU A 367 -1.20 -11.57 -23.12
CA LEU A 367 -1.88 -12.57 -23.94
C LEU A 367 -3.09 -11.96 -24.63
N LEU A 368 -3.04 -11.78 -25.96
CA LEU A 368 -4.04 -11.10 -26.79
C LEU A 368 -4.27 -9.62 -26.46
N ALA A 369 -3.81 -9.17 -25.32
CA ALA A 369 -3.76 -7.79 -24.85
C ALA A 369 -2.83 -7.72 -23.65
N THR A 370 -2.39 -6.53 -23.26
CA THR A 370 -1.77 -6.29 -21.95
C THR A 370 -2.85 -6.02 -20.93
N PHE A 371 -2.84 -6.76 -19.83
CA PHE A 371 -3.71 -6.56 -18.67
C PHE A 371 -3.09 -7.18 -17.42
N ASP A 372 -3.56 -6.76 -16.25
CA ASP A 372 -3.21 -7.40 -14.98
C ASP A 372 -4.25 -8.48 -14.65
N ALA A 373 -3.82 -9.74 -14.71
CA ALA A 373 -4.59 -10.85 -14.18
C ALA A 373 -4.51 -10.83 -12.65
N TYR A 374 -5.59 -11.21 -11.95
CA TYR A 374 -5.65 -11.13 -10.50
C TYR A 374 -6.10 -12.44 -9.85
N PHE A 375 -5.74 -12.59 -8.58
CA PHE A 375 -6.15 -13.75 -7.76
C PHE A 375 -6.21 -13.37 -6.28
N ASN A 376 -7.19 -13.94 -5.58
CA ASN A 376 -7.25 -13.88 -4.13
C ASN A 376 -6.28 -14.89 -3.54
N THR A 377 -5.59 -14.50 -2.48
CA THR A 377 -4.52 -15.28 -1.89
C THR A 377 -4.43 -15.08 -0.38
N SER A 378 -3.56 -15.86 0.24
CA SER A 378 -3.13 -15.75 1.64
C SER A 378 -1.64 -15.98 1.72
N VAL A 379 -1.04 -15.62 2.85
CA VAL A 379 0.37 -15.95 3.13
C VAL A 379 0.50 -17.44 3.40
N GLY A 380 1.28 -18.13 2.57
CA GLY A 380 1.60 -19.55 2.73
C GLY A 380 2.60 -19.83 3.84
N THR A 381 2.81 -21.11 4.12
CA THR A 381 3.72 -21.55 5.19
C THR A 381 5.19 -21.24 4.96
N ASP A 382 5.58 -20.87 3.75
CA ASP A 382 6.92 -20.42 3.37
C ASP A 382 7.00 -18.90 3.15
N GLY A 383 5.95 -18.17 3.55
CA GLY A 383 5.83 -16.73 3.39
C GLY A 383 5.36 -16.28 2.01
N LYS A 384 5.27 -17.17 1.03
CA LYS A 384 4.83 -16.82 -0.33
C LYS A 384 3.31 -16.81 -0.44
N PRO A 385 2.75 -16.01 -1.39
CA PRO A 385 1.34 -16.09 -1.72
C PRO A 385 0.92 -17.50 -2.15
N VAL A 386 -0.21 -17.97 -1.63
CA VAL A 386 -0.81 -19.26 -2.04
C VAL A 386 -1.46 -19.08 -3.41
N LEU A 387 -0.95 -19.76 -4.41
CA LEU A 387 -1.49 -19.68 -5.77
C LEU A 387 -2.78 -20.50 -5.91
N PRO A 388 -3.69 -20.15 -6.84
CA PRO A 388 -4.86 -20.94 -7.16
C PRO A 388 -4.47 -22.39 -7.51
N GLU A 389 -5.17 -23.38 -6.94
CA GLU A 389 -4.84 -24.82 -7.13
C GLU A 389 -4.92 -25.26 -8.59
N ASP A 390 -5.81 -24.68 -9.37
CA ASP A 390 -5.99 -24.95 -10.81
C ASP A 390 -5.04 -24.13 -11.70
N GLY A 391 -4.26 -23.20 -11.12
CA GLY A 391 -3.37 -22.31 -11.84
C GLY A 391 -4.09 -21.33 -12.78
N ILE A 392 -5.36 -21.02 -12.48
CA ILE A 392 -6.19 -20.12 -13.28
C ILE A 392 -6.45 -18.82 -12.53
N TYR A 393 -6.28 -17.71 -13.22
CA TYR A 393 -6.37 -16.35 -12.71
C TYR A 393 -7.51 -15.60 -13.38
N ALA A 394 -8.14 -14.69 -12.68
CA ALA A 394 -9.22 -13.89 -13.23
C ALA A 394 -8.68 -12.75 -14.10
N VAL A 395 -9.45 -12.35 -15.10
CA VAL A 395 -9.18 -11.19 -15.95
C VAL A 395 -10.16 -10.07 -15.58
N PRO A 396 -9.70 -8.81 -15.38
CA PRO A 396 -10.57 -7.70 -15.02
C PRO A 396 -11.68 -7.45 -16.05
N ASP A 397 -12.89 -7.17 -15.56
CA ASP A 397 -14.06 -6.87 -16.40
C ASP A 397 -13.89 -5.63 -17.28
N ALA A 398 -13.01 -4.71 -16.87
CA ALA A 398 -12.67 -3.47 -17.59
C ALA A 398 -11.91 -3.69 -18.90
N ILE A 399 -11.36 -4.90 -19.13
CA ILE A 399 -10.62 -5.18 -20.36
C ILE A 399 -11.58 -5.16 -21.56
N ARG A 400 -11.23 -4.34 -22.55
CA ARG A 400 -12.01 -4.19 -23.78
C ARG A 400 -12.17 -5.54 -24.47
N PRO A 401 -13.42 -5.96 -24.79
CA PRO A 401 -13.64 -7.20 -25.53
C PRO A 401 -12.95 -7.18 -26.89
N LEU A 402 -12.33 -8.29 -27.26
CA LEU A 402 -11.72 -8.48 -28.58
C LEU A 402 -12.76 -8.87 -29.61
N GLN A 403 -12.50 -8.53 -30.89
CA GLN A 403 -13.34 -8.95 -31.99
C GLN A 403 -12.52 -9.83 -32.95
N SER A 404 -13.04 -11.03 -33.27
CA SER A 404 -12.35 -11.89 -34.25
C SER A 404 -12.36 -11.27 -35.65
N ALA A 405 -11.20 -11.30 -36.30
CA ALA A 405 -11.04 -10.92 -37.70
C ALA A 405 -11.32 -12.08 -38.66
N ALA A 406 -11.04 -13.29 -38.21
CA ALA A 406 -11.21 -14.54 -38.95
C ALA A 406 -12.12 -15.53 -38.22
N SER A 407 -12.59 -16.55 -38.90
CA SER A 407 -13.25 -17.70 -38.24
C SER A 407 -12.21 -18.54 -37.53
N LEU A 408 -12.53 -18.96 -36.31
CA LEU A 408 -11.67 -19.74 -35.44
C LEU A 408 -12.32 -21.08 -35.08
N LYS A 409 -11.49 -22.06 -34.75
CA LYS A 409 -11.96 -23.26 -34.03
C LYS A 409 -11.43 -23.17 -32.59
N ALA A 410 -12.30 -23.35 -31.60
CA ALA A 410 -11.92 -23.35 -30.21
C ALA A 410 -12.70 -24.40 -29.42
N ASP A 411 -12.12 -24.91 -28.36
CA ASP A 411 -12.85 -25.74 -27.42
C ASP A 411 -13.82 -24.87 -26.61
N ILE A 412 -15.03 -25.34 -26.42
CA ILE A 412 -16.00 -24.71 -25.51
C ILE A 412 -15.86 -25.35 -24.14
N VAL A 413 -15.76 -24.52 -23.12
CA VAL A 413 -15.61 -24.96 -21.72
C VAL A 413 -16.80 -24.51 -20.87
N ASP A 414 -17.06 -25.22 -19.77
CA ASP A 414 -18.00 -24.79 -18.73
C ASP A 414 -17.38 -23.76 -17.78
N GLU A 415 -18.17 -23.29 -16.81
CA GLU A 415 -17.71 -22.32 -15.80
C GLU A 415 -16.54 -22.85 -14.96
N SER A 416 -16.41 -24.18 -14.82
CA SER A 416 -15.30 -24.84 -14.12
C SER A 416 -14.08 -25.11 -15.02
N GLY A 417 -14.13 -24.74 -16.30
CA GLY A 417 -13.02 -24.93 -17.25
C GLY A 417 -12.98 -26.32 -17.90
N ASN A 418 -13.98 -27.17 -17.68
CA ASN A 418 -14.02 -28.48 -18.33
C ASN A 418 -14.50 -28.35 -19.79
N VAL A 419 -13.85 -29.04 -20.72
CA VAL A 419 -14.22 -29.05 -22.12
C VAL A 419 -15.57 -29.75 -22.31
N VAL A 420 -16.57 -29.04 -22.83
CA VAL A 420 -17.91 -29.58 -23.13
C VAL A 420 -18.15 -29.81 -24.62
N GLU A 421 -17.45 -29.06 -25.50
CA GLU A 421 -17.46 -29.24 -26.95
C GLU A 421 -16.07 -28.97 -27.50
N LYS A 422 -15.57 -29.84 -28.35
CA LYS A 422 -14.24 -29.70 -28.96
C LYS A 422 -14.32 -29.04 -30.33
N GLU A 423 -13.35 -28.22 -30.65
CA GLU A 423 -13.15 -27.61 -31.98
C GLU A 423 -14.42 -26.97 -32.55
N ALA A 424 -15.23 -26.32 -31.68
CA ALA A 424 -16.42 -25.60 -32.13
C ALA A 424 -16.06 -24.50 -33.14
N ASP A 425 -16.88 -24.36 -34.18
CA ASP A 425 -16.70 -23.31 -35.19
C ASP A 425 -17.18 -21.96 -34.63
N ILE A 426 -16.30 -20.98 -34.58
CA ILE A 426 -16.61 -19.60 -34.14
C ILE A 426 -16.46 -18.69 -35.37
N PRO A 427 -17.52 -17.97 -35.77
CA PRO A 427 -17.49 -17.16 -36.97
C PRO A 427 -16.62 -15.90 -36.82
N ALA A 428 -16.12 -15.37 -37.93
CA ALA A 428 -15.51 -14.06 -37.96
C ALA A 428 -16.49 -12.97 -37.49
N GLY A 429 -15.99 -11.98 -36.77
CA GLY A 429 -16.79 -10.90 -36.20
C GLY A 429 -17.36 -11.21 -34.81
N GLU A 430 -17.10 -12.39 -34.26
CA GLU A 430 -17.49 -12.74 -32.89
C GLU A 430 -16.76 -11.89 -31.84
N THR A 431 -17.43 -11.61 -30.73
CA THR A 431 -16.88 -10.85 -29.61
C THR A 431 -16.40 -11.76 -28.51
N PHE A 432 -15.18 -11.55 -28.02
CA PHE A 432 -14.54 -12.32 -26.96
C PHE A 432 -14.32 -11.40 -25.76
N LYS A 433 -15.10 -11.57 -24.69
CA LYS A 433 -14.85 -10.95 -23.39
C LYS A 433 -13.92 -11.87 -22.59
N LEU A 434 -12.68 -11.46 -22.36
CA LEU A 434 -11.72 -12.25 -21.59
C LEU A 434 -12.24 -12.47 -20.18
N LEU A 435 -12.11 -13.68 -19.62
CA LEU A 435 -12.64 -14.04 -18.30
C LEU A 435 -11.55 -14.51 -17.34
N ARG A 436 -10.68 -15.40 -17.82
CA ARG A 436 -9.63 -16.02 -17.01
C ARG A 436 -8.50 -16.55 -17.88
N THR A 437 -7.35 -16.74 -17.26
CA THR A 437 -6.12 -17.16 -17.93
C THR A 437 -5.24 -18.02 -17.01
N ASP A 438 -4.35 -18.83 -17.58
CA ASP A 438 -3.23 -19.44 -16.85
C ASP A 438 -2.00 -18.52 -16.77
N GLY A 439 -2.11 -17.31 -17.34
CA GLY A 439 -1.04 -16.33 -17.41
C GLY A 439 0.07 -16.65 -18.41
N LYS A 440 -0.05 -17.75 -19.18
CA LYS A 440 1.04 -18.25 -20.05
C LYS A 440 0.59 -18.60 -21.45
N THR A 441 -0.42 -19.44 -21.56
CA THR A 441 -0.79 -20.08 -22.83
C THR A 441 -2.29 -20.17 -23.04
N VAL A 442 -3.12 -20.00 -22.04
CA VAL A 442 -4.57 -20.22 -22.12
C VAL A 442 -5.32 -18.97 -21.71
N ILE A 443 -6.32 -18.61 -22.52
CA ILE A 443 -7.34 -17.64 -22.18
C ILE A 443 -8.71 -18.23 -22.44
N ASP A 444 -9.60 -18.20 -21.45
CA ASP A 444 -11.02 -18.47 -21.61
C ASP A 444 -11.76 -17.14 -21.79
N ALA A 445 -12.58 -17.03 -22.83
CA ALA A 445 -13.31 -15.82 -23.17
C ALA A 445 -14.80 -16.12 -23.42
N LYS A 446 -15.66 -15.26 -22.92
CA LYS A 446 -17.12 -15.34 -23.13
C LYS A 446 -17.49 -14.78 -24.47
N LEU A 447 -18.25 -15.56 -25.25
CA LEU A 447 -18.80 -15.20 -26.55
C LEU A 447 -20.13 -14.45 -26.40
N SER A 448 -20.58 -13.82 -27.48
CA SER A 448 -21.86 -13.08 -27.52
C SER A 448 -23.08 -13.95 -27.22
N ASP A 449 -23.04 -15.27 -27.50
CA ASP A 449 -24.10 -16.23 -27.23
C ASP A 449 -24.04 -16.83 -25.80
N GLY A 450 -23.07 -16.43 -24.99
CA GLY A 450 -22.87 -16.83 -23.61
C GLY A 450 -22.00 -18.07 -23.42
N ARG A 451 -21.59 -18.77 -24.48
CA ARG A 451 -20.59 -19.86 -24.40
C ARG A 451 -19.25 -19.30 -24.00
N ILE A 452 -18.39 -20.15 -23.43
CA ILE A 452 -17.01 -19.79 -23.07
C ILE A 452 -16.05 -20.56 -24.00
N ALA A 453 -15.32 -19.83 -24.82
CA ALA A 453 -14.32 -20.37 -25.73
C ALA A 453 -12.93 -20.36 -25.08
N ARG A 454 -12.24 -21.48 -25.13
CA ARG A 454 -10.83 -21.58 -24.74
C ARG A 454 -9.92 -21.32 -25.93
N LEU A 455 -9.05 -20.36 -25.77
CA LEU A 455 -8.02 -19.99 -26.72
C LEU A 455 -6.66 -20.45 -26.19
N GLU A 456 -6.00 -21.33 -26.95
CA GLU A 456 -4.65 -21.78 -26.64
C GLU A 456 -3.65 -20.96 -27.49
N LEU A 457 -2.69 -20.33 -26.82
CA LEU A 457 -1.70 -19.48 -27.44
C LEU A 457 -0.34 -20.16 -27.41
N THR A 458 0.29 -20.26 -28.59
CA THR A 458 1.65 -20.74 -28.70
C THR A 458 2.52 -19.60 -29.21
N ARG A 459 3.44 -19.11 -28.38
CA ARG A 459 4.39 -18.05 -28.76
C ARG A 459 5.51 -18.61 -29.64
N SER A 460 5.97 -17.78 -30.56
CA SER A 460 7.18 -18.04 -31.32
C SER A 460 8.44 -17.96 -30.44
N ASP A 461 9.55 -18.51 -30.89
CA ASP A 461 10.83 -18.51 -30.17
C ASP A 461 11.36 -17.07 -29.89
N ASP A 462 10.94 -16.10 -30.69
CA ASP A 462 11.28 -14.68 -30.51
C ASP A 462 10.33 -13.92 -29.60
N ASN A 463 9.27 -14.58 -29.11
CA ASN A 463 8.23 -14.01 -28.23
C ASN A 463 7.39 -12.86 -28.80
N TYR A 464 7.56 -12.46 -30.05
CA TYR A 464 6.86 -11.33 -30.65
C TYR A 464 5.51 -11.66 -31.27
N THR A 465 5.25 -12.91 -31.60
CA THR A 465 3.98 -13.33 -32.20
C THR A 465 3.45 -14.60 -31.54
N ALA A 466 2.15 -14.67 -31.37
CA ALA A 466 1.48 -15.87 -30.91
C ALA A 466 0.59 -16.49 -31.99
N THR A 467 0.46 -17.82 -31.97
CA THR A 467 -0.50 -18.55 -32.79
C THR A 467 -1.67 -18.96 -31.93
N VAL A 468 -2.88 -18.67 -32.39
CA VAL A 468 -4.13 -19.01 -31.72
C VAL A 468 -4.57 -20.40 -32.14
N ASN A 469 -4.75 -21.31 -31.16
CA ASN A 469 -5.19 -22.71 -31.33
C ASN A 469 -4.39 -23.49 -32.41
N GLY A 470 -3.12 -23.12 -32.60
CA GLY A 470 -2.25 -23.72 -33.60
C GLY A 470 -2.70 -23.50 -35.07
N GLN A 471 -3.57 -22.48 -35.32
CA GLN A 471 -4.18 -22.28 -36.63
C GLN A 471 -3.65 -21.04 -37.33
N ILE A 472 -3.77 -19.88 -36.73
CA ILE A 472 -3.42 -18.58 -37.33
C ILE A 472 -2.74 -17.69 -36.30
N SER A 473 -2.03 -16.67 -36.76
CA SER A 473 -1.45 -15.68 -35.84
C SER A 473 -2.53 -14.88 -35.11
N GLU A 474 -2.20 -14.39 -33.95
CA GLU A 474 -3.11 -13.54 -33.15
C GLU A 474 -3.55 -12.28 -33.92
N GLU A 475 -2.65 -11.67 -34.72
CA GLU A 475 -2.95 -10.52 -35.57
C GLU A 475 -3.94 -10.84 -36.70
N GLU A 476 -3.93 -12.07 -37.23
CA GLU A 476 -4.90 -12.54 -38.20
C GLU A 476 -6.22 -12.97 -37.54
N ALA A 477 -6.12 -13.46 -36.30
CA ALA A 477 -7.27 -13.95 -35.51
C ALA A 477 -8.16 -12.79 -35.01
N PHE A 478 -7.56 -11.69 -34.55
CA PHE A 478 -8.27 -10.60 -33.88
C PHE A 478 -7.99 -9.23 -34.52
N LYS A 479 -8.95 -8.32 -34.35
CA LYS A 479 -8.80 -6.92 -34.75
C LYS A 479 -8.29 -6.13 -33.56
N GLU A 480 -7.37 -5.20 -33.83
CA GLU A 480 -6.95 -4.20 -32.85
C GLU A 480 -6.49 -4.80 -31.51
N LEU A 481 -5.46 -5.65 -31.53
CA LEU A 481 -4.81 -6.09 -30.32
C LEU A 481 -4.11 -4.92 -29.61
N TYR A 482 -4.24 -4.86 -28.30
CA TYR A 482 -3.71 -3.78 -27.47
C TYR A 482 -2.60 -4.32 -26.57
N TYR A 483 -1.36 -4.07 -26.94
CA TYR A 483 -0.20 -4.34 -26.07
C TYR A 483 0.39 -3.01 -25.60
N ALA A 484 0.56 -2.87 -24.26
CA ALA A 484 1.33 -1.79 -23.68
C ALA A 484 2.83 -2.11 -23.80
N GLY A 485 3.59 -1.19 -24.37
CA GLY A 485 5.03 -1.32 -24.61
C GLY A 485 5.85 -0.60 -23.56
#